data_fb401b8b303b738c30fc81d2662429bb
#
_entry.id   fb401b8b303b738c30fc81d2662429bb
#
_cell.length_a   1.000
_cell.length_b   1.000
_cell.length_c   1.000
_cell.angle_alpha   90.00
_cell.angle_beta   90.00
_cell.angle_gamma   90.00
#
_symmetry.space_group_name_H-M   'P 1'
#
loop_
_entity.id
_entity.type
_entity.pdbx_description
1 polymer ?
#
loop_
_entity_poly.entity_id
_entity_poly.type
_entity_poly.pdbx_seq_one_letter_code
_entity_poly.pdbx_strand_id
1 'polypeptide(L)'
;FWDKYGTFFILAIIVAIFGTLSSEYFLTTNNITQIFVQSSVTVLIGMGEFFAILVAGIDLSVGAILALSGMVTAKLMLAGVDPFLAALIGGVLVGGALGAINGCLVNWTGLHPFIITLGTNAIFRGITLVISDANSVYGFSFDFVNFFAATPLGIPVPVIFSLIVALILWFLTTRMRVGRNIYAPVSYTHLTLPTILLV
;
A
#
# COMPACT_ATOMS: atom_id res chain seq x y z
N PHE A 1 14.91 -20.44 15.38
CA PHE A 1 13.46 -20.60 15.57
C PHE A 1 12.77 -19.25 15.64
N TRP A 2 13.25 -18.33 16.47
CA TRP A 2 12.65 -17.01 16.71
C TRP A 2 12.61 -16.13 15.45
N ASP A 3 13.69 -16.10 14.69
CA ASP A 3 13.80 -15.33 13.43
C ASP A 3 12.79 -15.77 12.35
N LYS A 4 12.38 -17.05 12.39
CA LYS A 4 11.46 -17.63 11.40
C LYS A 4 10.00 -17.61 11.83
N TYR A 5 9.72 -17.79 13.12
CA TYR A 5 8.36 -18.02 13.64
C TYR A 5 7.92 -16.99 14.68
N GLY A 6 8.79 -16.08 15.11
CA GLY A 6 8.50 -15.11 16.17
C GLY A 6 7.23 -14.29 15.93
N THR A 7 7.05 -13.80 14.71
CA THR A 7 5.86 -13.01 14.33
C THR A 7 4.56 -13.81 14.46
N PHE A 8 4.57 -15.08 14.02
CA PHE A 8 3.40 -15.94 14.16
C PHE A 8 3.10 -16.28 15.62
N PHE A 9 4.15 -16.45 16.43
CA PHE A 9 4.00 -16.72 17.86
C PHE A 9 3.41 -15.51 18.60
N ILE A 10 3.88 -14.31 18.30
CA ILE A 10 3.33 -13.07 18.86
C ILE A 10 1.88 -12.90 18.42
N LEU A 11 1.55 -13.13 17.15
CA LEU A 11 0.18 -13.08 16.66
C LEU A 11 -0.73 -14.07 17.41
N ALA A 12 -0.27 -15.33 17.59
CA ALA A 12 -1.02 -16.33 18.31
C ALA A 12 -1.28 -15.93 19.78
N ILE A 13 -0.29 -15.32 20.44
CA ILE A 13 -0.45 -14.80 21.81
C ILE A 13 -1.51 -13.69 21.83
N ILE A 14 -1.45 -12.72 20.92
CA ILE A 14 -2.41 -11.62 20.83
C ILE A 14 -3.82 -12.16 20.64
N VAL A 15 -3.99 -13.10 19.69
CA VAL A 15 -5.30 -13.73 19.43
C VAL A 15 -5.80 -14.50 20.65
N ALA A 16 -4.93 -15.23 21.36
CA ALA A 16 -5.29 -15.94 22.56
C ALA A 16 -5.72 -15.00 23.70
N ILE A 17 -4.97 -13.91 23.92
CA ILE A 17 -5.29 -12.91 24.95
C ILE A 17 -6.64 -12.27 24.67
N PHE A 18 -6.86 -11.71 23.50
CA PHE A 18 -8.12 -11.04 23.18
C PHE A 18 -9.28 -12.01 23.01
N GLY A 19 -9.01 -13.22 22.51
CA GLY A 19 -10.01 -14.28 22.39
C GLY A 19 -10.51 -14.80 23.74
N THR A 20 -9.69 -14.74 24.80
CA THR A 20 -10.09 -15.13 26.16
C THR A 20 -10.67 -13.96 26.95
N LEU A 21 -10.06 -12.78 26.89
CA LEU A 21 -10.48 -11.62 27.66
C LEU A 21 -11.75 -10.94 27.12
N SER A 22 -12.01 -11.04 25.82
CA SER A 22 -13.10 -10.33 25.15
C SER A 22 -13.75 -11.17 24.05
N SER A 23 -14.00 -12.43 24.31
CA SER A 23 -14.51 -13.41 23.34
C SER A 23 -15.83 -12.98 22.66
N GLU A 24 -16.71 -12.34 23.41
CA GLU A 24 -18.02 -11.88 22.94
C GLU A 24 -17.92 -10.81 21.82
N TYR A 25 -16.82 -10.06 21.79
CA TYR A 25 -16.58 -9.02 20.80
C TYR A 25 -15.51 -9.43 19.80
N PHE A 26 -14.40 -10.00 20.27
CA PHE A 26 -13.22 -10.29 19.45
C PHE A 26 -13.45 -11.41 18.44
N LEU A 27 -14.09 -12.52 18.87
CA LEU A 27 -14.33 -13.70 18.03
C LEU A 27 -15.63 -13.63 17.22
N THR A 28 -16.28 -12.46 17.14
CA THR A 28 -17.48 -12.32 16.31
C THR A 28 -17.10 -12.28 14.83
N THR A 29 -17.98 -12.87 14.00
CA THR A 29 -17.81 -12.85 12.53
C THR A 29 -17.62 -11.43 12.00
N ASN A 30 -18.34 -10.48 12.60
CA ASN A 30 -18.27 -9.07 12.18
C ASN A 30 -16.87 -8.48 12.45
N ASN A 31 -16.31 -8.70 13.65
CA ASN A 31 -14.97 -8.21 13.99
C ASN A 31 -13.89 -8.90 13.15
N ILE A 32 -13.97 -10.20 12.96
CA ILE A 32 -13.03 -10.96 12.11
C ILE A 32 -13.07 -10.42 10.67
N THR A 33 -14.27 -10.19 10.12
CA THR A 33 -14.43 -9.59 8.79
C THR A 33 -13.77 -8.22 8.72
N GLN A 34 -13.98 -7.35 9.71
CA GLN A 34 -13.36 -6.03 9.77
C GLN A 34 -11.83 -6.09 9.87
N ILE A 35 -11.28 -7.03 10.64
CA ILE A 35 -9.83 -7.25 10.70
C ILE A 35 -9.29 -7.59 9.30
N PHE A 36 -9.93 -8.48 8.56
CA PHE A 36 -9.50 -8.83 7.20
C PHE A 36 -9.62 -7.64 6.23
N VAL A 37 -10.69 -6.87 6.30
CA VAL A 37 -10.88 -5.68 5.46
C VAL A 37 -9.78 -4.64 5.73
N GLN A 38 -9.51 -4.31 6.97
CA GLN A 38 -8.46 -3.35 7.34
C GLN A 38 -7.06 -3.87 6.99
N SER A 39 -6.82 -5.17 7.22
CA SER A 39 -5.55 -5.81 6.85
C SER A 39 -5.33 -5.81 5.35
N SER A 40 -6.36 -5.95 4.52
CA SER A 40 -6.23 -5.94 3.06
C SER A 40 -5.66 -4.62 2.54
N VAL A 41 -6.10 -3.49 3.09
CA VAL A 41 -5.56 -2.16 2.75
C VAL A 41 -4.09 -2.05 3.17
N THR A 42 -3.77 -2.48 4.40
CA THR A 42 -2.38 -2.46 4.90
C THR A 42 -1.46 -3.34 4.06
N VAL A 43 -1.94 -4.51 3.63
CA VAL A 43 -1.20 -5.42 2.75
C VAL A 43 -0.92 -4.78 1.38
N LEU A 44 -1.91 -4.09 0.78
CA LEU A 44 -1.71 -3.37 -0.49
C LEU A 44 -0.64 -2.28 -0.37
N ILE A 45 -0.68 -1.50 0.72
CA ILE A 45 0.34 -0.49 1.01
C ILE A 45 1.72 -1.15 1.19
N GLY A 46 1.79 -2.22 1.97
CA GLY A 46 3.02 -2.97 2.22
C GLY A 46 3.62 -3.59 0.95
N MET A 47 2.78 -4.05 0.01
CA MET A 47 3.25 -4.51 -1.30
C MET A 47 3.90 -3.38 -2.10
N GLY A 48 3.35 -2.17 -2.06
CA GLY A 48 3.96 -1.00 -2.70
C GLY A 48 5.32 -0.65 -2.08
N GLU A 49 5.36 -0.56 -0.75
CA GLU A 49 6.59 -0.27 0.00
C GLU A 49 7.68 -1.34 -0.20
N PHE A 50 7.28 -2.60 -0.34
CA PHE A 50 8.22 -3.68 -0.65
C PHE A 50 9.06 -3.40 -1.90
N PHE A 51 8.48 -2.82 -2.96
CA PHE A 51 9.23 -2.46 -4.16
C PHE A 51 10.20 -1.30 -3.91
N ALA A 52 9.84 -0.33 -3.08
CA ALA A 52 10.75 0.74 -2.68
C ALA A 52 11.96 0.18 -1.91
N ILE A 53 11.71 -0.74 -0.97
CA ILE A 53 12.77 -1.41 -0.19
C ILE A 53 13.69 -2.25 -1.09
N LEU A 54 13.17 -2.94 -2.09
CA LEU A 54 13.98 -3.74 -3.04
C LEU A 54 15.00 -2.91 -3.81
N VAL A 55 14.73 -1.64 -4.06
CA VAL A 55 15.69 -0.72 -4.70
C VAL A 55 16.49 0.10 -3.68
N ALA A 56 16.60 -0.39 -2.44
CA ALA A 56 17.29 0.23 -1.32
C ALA A 56 16.75 1.62 -0.96
N GLY A 57 15.47 1.87 -1.21
CA GLY A 57 14.74 3.09 -0.83
C GLY A 57 13.80 2.85 0.34
N ILE A 58 13.37 3.93 0.97
CA ILE A 58 12.24 3.97 1.91
C ILE A 58 11.32 5.06 1.41
N ASP A 59 10.05 4.73 1.14
CA ASP A 59 9.06 5.71 0.69
C ASP A 59 8.11 6.11 1.83
N LEU A 60 8.41 7.26 2.45
CA LEU A 60 7.56 7.81 3.50
C LEU A 60 6.31 8.52 2.96
N SER A 61 6.20 8.68 1.64
CA SER A 61 5.07 9.41 1.03
C SER A 61 3.88 8.52 0.70
N VAL A 62 4.00 7.20 0.80
CA VAL A 62 2.98 6.23 0.40
C VAL A 62 1.61 6.51 1.03
N GLY A 63 1.58 6.89 2.32
CA GLY A 63 0.34 7.27 3.00
C GLY A 63 -0.26 8.60 2.49
N ALA A 64 0.57 9.56 2.11
CA ALA A 64 0.13 10.83 1.53
C ALA A 64 -0.34 10.65 0.07
N ILE A 65 0.32 9.79 -0.70
CA ILE A 65 -0.12 9.39 -2.05
C ILE A 65 -1.50 8.73 -1.96
N LEU A 66 -1.68 7.79 -1.03
CA LEU A 66 -2.99 7.15 -0.80
C LEU A 66 -4.07 8.19 -0.45
N ALA A 67 -3.77 9.14 0.44
CA ALA A 67 -4.72 10.17 0.84
C ALA A 67 -5.07 11.11 -0.32
N LEU A 68 -4.08 11.57 -1.10
CA LEU A 68 -4.31 12.47 -2.21
C LEU A 68 -5.04 11.78 -3.38
N SER A 69 -4.63 10.59 -3.76
CA SER A 69 -5.28 9.81 -4.82
C SER A 69 -6.73 9.44 -4.43
N GLY A 70 -6.96 9.06 -3.17
CA GLY A 70 -8.29 8.81 -2.64
C GLY A 70 -9.16 10.07 -2.61
N MET A 71 -8.59 11.23 -2.24
CA MET A 71 -9.32 12.51 -2.25
C MET A 71 -9.73 12.92 -3.69
N VAL A 72 -8.84 12.77 -4.66
CA VAL A 72 -9.17 13.03 -6.08
C VAL A 72 -10.28 12.08 -6.54
N THR A 73 -10.17 10.79 -6.24
CA THR A 73 -11.23 9.80 -6.51
C THR A 73 -12.57 10.24 -5.94
N ALA A 74 -12.58 10.63 -4.66
CA ALA A 74 -13.78 11.06 -3.96
C ALA A 74 -14.41 12.32 -4.60
N LYS A 75 -13.61 13.31 -4.94
CA LYS A 75 -14.10 14.55 -5.60
C LYS A 75 -14.63 14.27 -7.01
N LEU A 76 -14.03 13.35 -7.76
CA LEU A 76 -14.54 12.93 -9.08
C LEU A 76 -15.90 12.23 -8.95
N MET A 77 -16.08 11.35 -7.96
CA MET A 77 -17.36 10.71 -7.68
C MET A 77 -18.44 11.75 -7.33
N LEU A 78 -18.12 12.73 -6.52
CA LEU A 78 -19.07 13.80 -6.18
C LEU A 78 -19.38 14.72 -7.36
N ALA A 79 -18.49 14.84 -8.33
CA ALA A 79 -18.72 15.56 -9.58
C ALA A 79 -19.56 14.75 -10.58
N GLY A 80 -20.04 13.54 -10.21
CA GLY A 80 -20.88 12.70 -11.05
C GLY A 80 -20.13 11.78 -12.01
N VAL A 81 -18.80 11.64 -11.85
CA VAL A 81 -18.02 10.65 -12.61
C VAL A 81 -18.36 9.26 -12.09
N ASP A 82 -18.47 8.30 -13.01
CA ASP A 82 -18.69 6.89 -12.64
C ASP A 82 -17.67 6.44 -11.59
N PRO A 83 -18.10 5.75 -10.51
CA PRO A 83 -17.22 5.41 -9.38
C PRO A 83 -15.99 4.58 -9.76
N PHE A 84 -16.14 3.63 -10.70
CA PHE A 84 -15.00 2.81 -11.12
C PHE A 84 -14.03 3.59 -12.00
N LEU A 85 -14.55 4.47 -12.86
CA LEU A 85 -13.73 5.39 -13.64
C LEU A 85 -13.01 6.40 -12.74
N ALA A 86 -13.69 6.94 -11.73
CA ALA A 86 -13.09 7.82 -10.74
C ALA A 86 -11.96 7.12 -9.96
N ALA A 87 -12.17 5.85 -9.56
CA ALA A 87 -11.16 5.05 -8.90
C ALA A 87 -9.95 4.74 -9.81
N LEU A 88 -10.18 4.51 -11.10
CA LEU A 88 -9.10 4.32 -12.08
C LEU A 88 -8.28 5.62 -12.25
N ILE A 89 -8.95 6.75 -12.43
CA ILE A 89 -8.28 8.05 -12.59
C ILE A 89 -7.54 8.43 -11.30
N GLY A 90 -8.22 8.51 -10.18
CA GLY A 90 -7.63 8.94 -8.91
C GLY A 90 -6.66 7.91 -8.33
N GLY A 91 -7.04 6.64 -8.30
CA GLY A 91 -6.19 5.58 -7.73
C GLY A 91 -4.98 5.26 -8.61
N VAL A 92 -5.20 4.90 -9.88
CA VAL A 92 -4.11 4.41 -10.75
C VAL A 92 -3.36 5.55 -11.41
N LEU A 93 -4.04 6.49 -12.09
CA LEU A 93 -3.33 7.55 -12.83
C LEU A 93 -2.70 8.58 -11.88
N VAL A 94 -3.46 9.11 -10.92
CA VAL A 94 -2.92 10.10 -9.97
C VAL A 94 -1.92 9.45 -9.04
N GLY A 95 -2.22 8.30 -8.44
CA GLY A 95 -1.28 7.58 -7.58
C GLY A 95 0.01 7.22 -8.32
N GLY A 96 -0.11 6.71 -9.56
CA GLY A 96 1.04 6.41 -10.42
C GLY A 96 1.85 7.65 -10.80
N ALA A 97 1.20 8.78 -11.11
CA ALA A 97 1.88 10.05 -11.40
C ALA A 97 2.66 10.57 -10.19
N LEU A 98 2.08 10.53 -8.98
CA LEU A 98 2.74 10.94 -7.75
C LEU A 98 3.96 10.07 -7.42
N GLY A 99 3.84 8.75 -7.60
CA GLY A 99 4.97 7.83 -7.47
C GLY A 99 6.05 8.07 -8.52
N ALA A 100 5.67 8.36 -9.78
CA ALA A 100 6.61 8.71 -10.83
C ALA A 100 7.34 10.03 -10.53
N ILE A 101 6.66 11.03 -9.97
CA ILE A 101 7.28 12.29 -9.51
C ILE A 101 8.37 12.00 -8.47
N ASN A 102 8.09 11.15 -7.47
CA ASN A 102 9.09 10.76 -6.48
C ASN A 102 10.29 10.09 -7.12
N GLY A 103 10.05 9.10 -8.00
CA GLY A 103 11.12 8.40 -8.70
C GLY A 103 11.97 9.33 -9.56
N CYS A 104 11.35 10.26 -10.28
CA CYS A 104 12.06 11.27 -11.07
C CYS A 104 12.90 12.21 -10.19
N LEU A 105 12.34 12.68 -9.05
CA LEU A 105 13.05 13.55 -8.12
C LEU A 105 14.28 12.87 -7.52
N VAL A 106 14.13 11.61 -7.08
CA VAL A 106 15.26 10.81 -6.56
C VAL A 106 16.36 10.66 -7.62
N ASN A 107 15.98 10.29 -8.84
CA ASN A 107 16.93 10.08 -9.92
C ASN A 107 17.63 11.38 -10.37
N TRP A 108 16.86 12.48 -10.45
CA TRP A 108 17.39 13.78 -10.90
C TRP A 108 18.28 14.44 -9.86
N THR A 109 17.90 14.40 -8.59
CA THR A 109 18.65 15.06 -7.51
C THR A 109 19.81 14.23 -7.00
N GLY A 110 19.77 12.89 -7.16
CA GLY A 110 20.70 11.94 -6.55
C GLY A 110 20.63 11.88 -5.01
N LEU A 111 19.63 12.53 -4.41
CA LEU A 111 19.40 12.47 -2.98
C LEU A 111 18.82 11.13 -2.56
N HIS A 112 19.06 10.76 -1.30
CA HIS A 112 18.49 9.53 -0.76
C HIS A 112 16.95 9.57 -0.82
N PRO A 113 16.28 8.48 -1.26
CA PRO A 113 14.81 8.40 -1.38
C PRO A 113 14.06 8.89 -0.13
N PHE A 114 14.55 8.55 1.06
CA PHE A 114 14.00 8.98 2.35
C PHE A 114 13.80 10.51 2.44
N ILE A 115 14.79 11.31 1.97
CA ILE A 115 14.72 12.79 2.06
C ILE A 115 13.66 13.32 1.10
N ILE A 116 13.64 12.79 -0.12
CA ILE A 116 12.67 13.19 -1.15
C ILE A 116 11.26 12.84 -0.72
N THR A 117 11.03 11.60 -0.28
CA THR A 117 9.70 11.12 0.08
C THR A 117 9.18 11.74 1.38
N LEU A 118 10.05 12.13 2.30
CA LEU A 118 9.66 12.94 3.46
C LEU A 118 9.15 14.33 3.04
N GLY A 119 9.84 14.99 2.11
CA GLY A 119 9.42 16.28 1.58
C GLY A 119 8.11 16.19 0.79
N THR A 120 8.00 15.22 -0.13
CA THR A 120 6.79 15.03 -0.93
C THR A 120 5.60 14.54 -0.10
N ASN A 121 5.82 13.80 0.99
CA ASN A 121 4.78 13.46 1.97
C ASN A 121 4.09 14.73 2.51
N ALA A 122 4.88 15.73 2.94
CA ALA A 122 4.33 16.99 3.45
C ALA A 122 3.57 17.76 2.35
N ILE A 123 4.12 17.81 1.14
CA ILE A 123 3.50 18.49 -0.01
C ILE A 123 2.17 17.80 -0.39
N PHE A 124 2.15 16.48 -0.59
CA PHE A 124 0.95 15.75 -1.02
C PHE A 124 -0.14 15.81 0.06
N ARG A 125 0.25 15.75 1.32
CA ARG A 125 -0.70 15.93 2.43
C ARG A 125 -1.26 17.35 2.48
N GLY A 126 -0.45 18.37 2.25
CA GLY A 126 -0.90 19.76 2.14
C GLY A 126 -1.87 19.95 0.98
N ILE A 127 -1.57 19.40 -0.20
CA ILE A 127 -2.49 19.43 -1.36
C ILE A 127 -3.81 18.73 -1.02
N THR A 128 -3.79 17.58 -0.33
CA THR A 128 -5.00 16.88 0.11
C THR A 128 -5.88 17.77 0.98
N LEU A 129 -5.29 18.47 1.94
CA LEU A 129 -6.02 19.39 2.83
C LEU A 129 -6.62 20.56 2.06
N VAL A 130 -5.89 21.12 1.09
CA VAL A 130 -6.40 22.24 0.25
C VAL A 130 -7.58 21.75 -0.61
N ILE A 131 -7.47 20.60 -1.28
CA ILE A 131 -8.55 20.06 -2.13
C ILE A 131 -9.79 19.69 -1.33
N SER A 132 -9.62 19.27 -0.07
CA SER A 132 -10.73 18.87 0.81
C SER A 132 -11.31 20.03 1.62
N ASP A 133 -10.69 21.22 1.57
CA ASP A 133 -10.96 22.32 2.53
C ASP A 133 -10.84 21.84 3.98
N ALA A 134 -9.91 20.92 4.25
CA ALA A 134 -9.71 20.22 5.53
C ALA A 134 -10.96 19.50 6.06
N ASN A 135 -11.95 19.21 5.21
CA ASN A 135 -13.18 18.51 5.57
C ASN A 135 -13.18 17.05 5.04
N SER A 136 -13.95 16.22 5.73
CA SER A 136 -14.24 14.87 5.25
C SER A 136 -15.22 14.93 4.08
N VAL A 137 -15.05 14.00 3.13
CA VAL A 137 -15.91 13.89 1.94
C VAL A 137 -16.93 12.78 2.16
N TYR A 138 -18.20 13.06 1.87
CA TYR A 138 -19.34 12.15 2.04
C TYR A 138 -20.21 12.14 0.79
N GLY A 139 -21.19 11.23 0.73
CA GLY A 139 -22.20 11.20 -0.32
C GLY A 139 -21.85 10.33 -1.51
N PHE A 140 -21.07 9.27 -1.29
CA PHE A 140 -20.79 8.27 -2.32
C PHE A 140 -22.04 7.48 -2.73
N SER A 141 -22.08 7.00 -3.98
CA SER A 141 -23.19 6.17 -4.45
C SER A 141 -23.33 4.89 -3.64
N PHE A 142 -24.58 4.49 -3.36
CA PHE A 142 -24.87 3.24 -2.66
C PHE A 142 -24.29 2.02 -3.39
N ASP A 143 -24.31 2.01 -4.71
CA ASP A 143 -23.80 0.89 -5.50
C ASP A 143 -22.30 0.68 -5.26
N PHE A 144 -21.52 1.76 -5.21
CA PHE A 144 -20.09 1.68 -4.90
C PHE A 144 -19.82 1.18 -3.48
N VAL A 145 -20.55 1.73 -2.50
CA VAL A 145 -20.42 1.32 -1.10
C VAL A 145 -20.81 -0.15 -0.92
N ASN A 146 -21.93 -0.56 -1.49
CA ASN A 146 -22.43 -1.94 -1.41
C ASN A 146 -21.50 -2.93 -2.12
N PHE A 147 -20.89 -2.53 -3.24
CA PHE A 147 -19.91 -3.38 -3.92
C PHE A 147 -18.71 -3.71 -3.03
N PHE A 148 -18.12 -2.71 -2.37
CA PHE A 148 -16.98 -2.93 -1.49
C PHE A 148 -17.34 -3.54 -0.13
N ALA A 149 -18.61 -3.37 0.31
CA ALA A 149 -19.14 -4.01 1.51
C ALA A 149 -19.56 -5.47 1.28
N ALA A 150 -19.68 -5.90 0.03
CA ALA A 150 -20.10 -7.25 -0.30
C ALA A 150 -19.08 -8.31 0.15
N THR A 151 -19.63 -9.48 0.51
CA THR A 151 -18.82 -10.64 0.95
C THR A 151 -19.15 -11.87 0.11
N PRO A 152 -18.84 -11.86 -1.20
CA PRO A 152 -19.08 -13.03 -2.05
C PRO A 152 -18.32 -14.23 -1.50
N LEU A 153 -18.99 -15.37 -1.40
CA LEU A 153 -18.45 -16.61 -0.81
C LEU A 153 -17.94 -16.45 0.64
N GLY A 154 -18.44 -15.44 1.38
CA GLY A 154 -18.00 -15.15 2.74
C GLY A 154 -16.68 -14.40 2.84
N ILE A 155 -16.07 -13.99 1.72
CA ILE A 155 -14.80 -13.24 1.68
C ILE A 155 -15.08 -11.79 1.28
N PRO A 156 -14.65 -10.79 2.07
CA PRO A 156 -14.85 -9.38 1.72
C PRO A 156 -14.18 -9.00 0.40
N VAL A 157 -14.87 -8.19 -0.42
CA VAL A 157 -14.32 -7.71 -1.72
C VAL A 157 -12.94 -7.07 -1.60
N PRO A 158 -12.62 -6.23 -0.60
CA PRO A 158 -11.26 -5.70 -0.43
C PRO A 158 -10.18 -6.76 -0.27
N VAL A 159 -10.50 -7.88 0.39
CA VAL A 159 -9.57 -9.02 0.54
C VAL A 159 -9.34 -9.71 -0.80
N ILE A 160 -10.41 -9.97 -1.56
CA ILE A 160 -10.32 -10.55 -2.90
C ILE A 160 -9.46 -9.65 -3.80
N PHE A 161 -9.69 -8.33 -3.76
CA PHE A 161 -8.92 -7.36 -4.53
C PHE A 161 -7.43 -7.40 -4.15
N SER A 162 -7.11 -7.42 -2.85
CA SER A 162 -5.72 -7.49 -2.39
C SER A 162 -5.02 -8.78 -2.83
N LEU A 163 -5.72 -9.92 -2.83
CA LEU A 163 -5.20 -11.19 -3.34
C LEU A 163 -4.94 -11.16 -4.85
N ILE A 164 -5.84 -10.57 -5.62
CA ILE A 164 -5.66 -10.41 -7.08
C ILE A 164 -4.42 -9.55 -7.36
N VAL A 165 -4.27 -8.42 -6.67
CA VAL A 165 -3.10 -7.55 -6.81
C VAL A 165 -1.82 -8.29 -6.41
N ALA A 166 -1.84 -9.05 -5.32
CA ALA A 166 -0.71 -9.88 -4.89
C ALA A 166 -0.29 -10.90 -5.97
N LEU A 167 -1.26 -11.57 -6.58
CA LEU A 167 -1.00 -12.53 -7.67
C LEU A 167 -0.42 -11.86 -8.91
N ILE A 168 -0.94 -10.69 -9.28
CA ILE A 168 -0.42 -9.90 -10.40
C ILE A 168 1.04 -9.48 -10.12
N LEU A 169 1.31 -8.93 -8.95
CA LEU A 169 2.65 -8.51 -8.55
C LEU A 169 3.62 -9.71 -8.45
N TRP A 170 3.17 -10.82 -7.91
CA TRP A 170 3.95 -12.06 -7.88
C TRP A 170 4.30 -12.53 -9.30
N PHE A 171 3.34 -12.53 -10.23
CA PHE A 171 3.58 -12.89 -11.62
C PHE A 171 4.56 -11.92 -12.29
N LEU A 172 4.37 -10.61 -12.13
CA LEU A 172 5.25 -9.58 -12.68
C LEU A 172 6.69 -9.73 -12.18
N THR A 173 6.86 -9.97 -10.87
CA THR A 173 8.19 -10.10 -10.26
C THR A 173 8.91 -11.39 -10.61
N THR A 174 8.17 -12.51 -10.74
CA THR A 174 8.79 -13.82 -10.95
C THR A 174 8.93 -14.19 -12.44
N ARG A 175 8.02 -13.71 -13.30
CA ARG A 175 7.94 -14.15 -14.71
C ARG A 175 8.36 -13.09 -15.72
N MET A 176 8.30 -11.81 -15.37
CA MET A 176 8.61 -10.73 -16.32
C MET A 176 10.05 -10.19 -16.18
N ARG A 177 10.56 -9.58 -17.26
CA ARG A 177 11.90 -8.94 -17.28
C ARG A 177 12.00 -7.81 -16.25
N VAL A 178 10.89 -7.10 -16.02
CA VAL A 178 10.79 -6.01 -15.05
C VAL A 178 11.16 -6.51 -13.64
N GLY A 179 10.62 -7.66 -13.22
CA GLY A 179 10.97 -8.26 -11.93
C GLY A 179 12.46 -8.58 -11.81
N ARG A 180 13.05 -9.18 -12.83
CA ARG A 180 14.49 -9.47 -12.84
C ARG A 180 15.36 -8.22 -12.71
N ASN A 181 14.96 -7.12 -13.33
CA ASN A 181 15.68 -5.86 -13.25
C ASN A 181 15.54 -5.20 -11.86
N ILE A 182 14.41 -5.40 -11.17
CA ILE A 182 14.20 -4.90 -9.80
C ILE A 182 15.06 -5.68 -8.79
N TYR A 183 15.23 -6.99 -8.99
CA TYR A 183 16.08 -7.82 -8.12
C TYR A 183 17.57 -7.74 -8.43
N ALA A 184 17.97 -7.26 -9.61
CA ALA A 184 19.37 -7.17 -10.02
C ALA A 184 20.24 -6.33 -9.06
N PRO A 185 19.83 -5.13 -8.57
CA PRO A 185 20.64 -4.36 -7.63
C PRO A 185 20.93 -5.10 -6.34
N VAL A 186 19.97 -5.87 -5.82
CA VAL A 186 20.13 -6.67 -4.58
C VAL A 186 21.21 -7.73 -4.74
N SER A 187 21.34 -8.32 -5.93
CA SER A 187 22.34 -9.36 -6.21
C SER A 187 23.77 -8.80 -6.27
N TYR A 188 23.95 -7.54 -6.65
CA TYR A 188 25.28 -6.92 -6.78
C TYR A 188 25.82 -6.36 -5.46
N THR A 189 24.98 -6.02 -4.49
CA THR A 189 25.44 -5.54 -3.18
C THR A 189 26.19 -6.60 -2.36
N HIS A 190 25.99 -7.88 -2.66
CA HIS A 190 26.73 -8.99 -2.06
C HIS A 190 28.03 -9.34 -2.79
N LEU A 191 28.30 -8.73 -3.96
CA LEU A 191 29.51 -9.00 -4.77
C LEU A 191 30.61 -7.95 -4.64
N THR A 192 30.47 -6.94 -3.80
CA THR A 192 31.61 -6.11 -3.40
C THR A 192 32.47 -6.87 -2.42
N LEU A 193 33.17 -7.87 -2.94
CA LEU A 193 34.37 -8.40 -2.29
C LEU A 193 35.34 -7.26 -2.05
N PRO A 194 36.00 -7.21 -0.88
CA PRO A 194 37.01 -6.21 -0.58
C PRO A 194 38.23 -6.41 -1.49
N THR A 195 38.23 -5.72 -2.63
CA THR A 195 39.42 -5.61 -3.48
C THR A 195 40.40 -4.58 -2.90
N ILE A 196 40.45 -4.44 -1.58
CA ILE A 196 41.43 -3.60 -0.88
C ILE A 196 42.25 -4.49 0.04
N LEU A 197 43.02 -5.37 -0.56
CA LEU A 197 44.15 -6.01 0.09
C LEU A 197 45.12 -6.54 -0.97
N LEU A 198 45.61 -5.64 -1.81
CA LEU A 198 46.81 -5.88 -2.62
C LEU A 198 47.41 -4.52 -2.98
N VAL A 199 48.01 -3.85 -2.01
CA VAL A 199 49.24 -3.04 -2.16
C VAL A 199 50.00 -3.10 -0.81
#